data_5ff485d81ce213e397ac9e2790b3474a
#
_entry.id   5ff485d81ce213e397ac9e2790b3474a
#
_cell.length_a   1.000
_cell.length_b   1.000
_cell.length_c   1.000
_cell.angle_alpha   90.00
_cell.angle_beta   90.00
_cell.angle_gamma   90.00
#
_symmetry.space_group_name_H-M   'P 1'
#
loop_
_entity.id
_entity.type
_entity.pdbx_description
1 polymer ?
#
loop_
_entity_poly.entity_id
_entity_poly.type
_entity_poly.pdbx_seq_one_letter_code
_entity_poly.pdbx_strand_id
1 'polypeptide(L)'
;MNYKVPYDFILRLLYPLRPKIRKMLGGYVLVLDNKILFYLRDRENHPEYNGVFVATQPKYYDALSQEIHASNMEVDIDGVAHSWLFISEDLDDFEKKLKTACDLLKAGDTRIGKEVGKI
;
A
#
# COMPACT_ATOMS: atom_id res chain seq x y z
N MET A 1 7.41 16.29 15.74
CA MET A 1 6.57 16.67 14.61
C MET A 1 5.30 15.84 14.61
N ASN A 2 4.19 16.54 14.47
CA ASN A 2 2.88 15.88 14.47
C ASN A 2 2.28 15.97 13.08
N TYR A 3 2.33 14.91 12.35
CA TYR A 3 1.53 14.79 11.15
C TYR A 3 0.62 13.58 11.29
N LYS A 4 -0.55 13.71 10.73
CA LYS A 4 -1.57 12.68 10.85
C LYS A 4 -1.48 11.74 9.66
N VAL A 5 -1.09 10.50 9.93
CA VAL A 5 -0.99 9.45 8.91
C VAL A 5 -2.36 8.84 8.72
N PRO A 6 -2.92 8.85 7.50
CA PRO A 6 -4.22 8.21 7.27
C PRO A 6 -4.09 6.70 7.41
N TYR A 7 -5.21 6.07 7.81
CA TYR A 7 -5.30 4.61 7.95
C TYR A 7 -4.19 4.04 8.85
N ASP A 8 -3.83 4.78 9.90
CA ASP A 8 -2.71 4.40 10.76
C ASP A 8 -2.92 3.08 11.51
N PHE A 9 -4.16 2.58 11.56
CA PHE A 9 -4.43 1.26 12.13
C PHE A 9 -3.67 0.15 11.39
N ILE A 10 -3.22 0.40 10.15
CA ILE A 10 -2.42 -0.57 9.40
C ILE A 10 -1.11 -0.91 10.14
N LEU A 11 -0.60 0.05 10.91
CA LEU A 11 0.62 -0.19 11.71
C LEU A 11 0.39 -1.27 12.77
N ARG A 12 -0.81 -1.30 13.35
CA ARG A 12 -1.17 -2.35 14.30
C ARG A 12 -1.34 -3.69 13.60
N LEU A 13 -1.91 -3.68 12.39
CA LEU A 13 -2.06 -4.90 11.60
C LEU A 13 -0.71 -5.49 11.19
N LEU A 14 0.31 -4.65 11.05
CA LEU A 14 1.64 -5.09 10.63
C LEU A 14 2.50 -5.54 11.80
N TYR A 15 2.16 -5.16 13.04
CA TYR A 15 2.96 -5.54 14.20
C TYR A 15 3.14 -7.06 14.25
N PRO A 16 4.34 -7.60 14.50
CA PRO A 16 5.53 -6.92 15.01
C PRO A 16 6.44 -6.28 13.96
N LEU A 17 6.06 -6.26 12.70
CA LEU A 17 6.82 -5.53 11.70
C LEU A 17 6.68 -4.03 11.99
N ARG A 18 7.78 -3.29 11.85
CA ARG A 18 7.83 -1.87 12.19
C ARG A 18 8.32 -1.05 11.02
N PRO A 19 7.48 -0.83 10.01
CA PRO A 19 7.89 -0.03 8.86
C PRO A 19 8.11 1.42 9.25
N LYS A 20 8.98 2.10 8.50
CA LYS A 20 9.17 3.53 8.62
C LYS A 20 8.13 4.23 7.76
N ILE A 21 7.69 5.40 8.22
CA ILE A 21 6.70 6.22 7.53
C ILE A 21 7.42 7.37 6.84
N ARG A 22 7.18 7.56 5.55
CA ARG A 22 7.76 8.67 4.79
C ARG A 22 6.69 9.38 3.99
N LYS A 23 6.79 10.70 3.91
CA LYS A 23 5.91 11.50 3.06
C LYS A 23 6.32 11.32 1.61
N MET A 24 5.34 11.09 0.74
CA MET A 24 5.59 10.94 -0.69
C MET A 24 4.30 11.14 -1.47
N LEU A 25 4.36 11.89 -2.58
CA LEU A 25 3.25 12.05 -3.53
C LEU A 25 1.95 12.59 -2.90
N GLY A 26 2.07 13.43 -1.90
CA GLY A 26 0.90 13.97 -1.23
C GLY A 26 0.24 13.00 -0.26
N GLY A 27 0.85 11.86 -0.02
CA GLY A 27 0.41 10.88 0.96
C GLY A 27 1.60 10.37 1.75
N TYR A 28 1.53 9.11 2.16
CA TYR A 28 2.58 8.50 2.97
C TYR A 28 2.87 7.10 2.47
N VAL A 29 4.15 6.70 2.52
CA VAL A 29 4.53 5.33 2.22
C VAL A 29 5.07 4.66 3.47
N LEU A 30 4.84 3.36 3.57
CA LEU A 30 5.41 2.53 4.62
C LEU A 30 6.58 1.75 4.02
N VAL A 31 7.75 1.90 4.62
CA VAL A 31 9.02 1.35 4.11
C VAL A 31 9.60 0.38 5.11
N LEU A 32 9.98 -0.81 4.66
CA LEU A 32 10.62 -1.82 5.48
C LEU A 32 11.70 -2.52 4.65
N ASP A 33 12.90 -2.64 5.21
CA ASP A 33 14.03 -3.30 4.54
C ASP A 33 14.29 -2.76 3.13
N ASN A 34 14.26 -1.42 3.02
CA ASN A 34 14.49 -0.70 1.76
C ASN A 34 13.44 -0.98 0.68
N LYS A 35 12.24 -1.41 1.08
CA LYS A 35 11.11 -1.64 0.18
C LYS A 35 9.92 -0.82 0.60
N ILE A 36 9.25 -0.19 -0.37
CA ILE A 36 7.94 0.39 -0.13
C ILE A 36 6.92 -0.73 -0.14
N LEU A 37 6.14 -0.81 0.93
CA LEU A 37 5.10 -1.83 1.09
C LEU A 37 3.73 -1.31 0.69
N PHE A 38 3.39 -0.12 1.15
CA PHE A 38 2.07 0.49 0.95
C PHE A 38 2.21 1.98 0.72
N TYR A 39 1.30 2.53 -0.07
CA TYR A 39 1.11 3.97 -0.20
C TYR A 39 -0.28 4.30 0.35
N LEU A 40 -0.33 5.21 1.31
CA LEU A 40 -1.55 5.61 2.00
C LEU A 40 -1.98 6.97 1.49
N ARG A 41 -3.16 7.04 0.87
CA ARG A 41 -3.64 8.27 0.26
C ARG A 41 -5.00 8.65 0.83
N ASP A 42 -5.09 9.87 1.38
CA ASP A 42 -6.34 10.46 1.87
C ASP A 42 -6.26 11.95 1.57
N ARG A 43 -6.82 12.35 0.43
CA ARG A 43 -6.75 13.74 -0.05
C ARG A 43 -8.13 14.21 -0.51
N GLU A 44 -8.35 15.52 -0.48
CA GLU A 44 -9.60 16.10 -0.93
C GLU A 44 -9.75 16.03 -2.45
N ASN A 45 -8.66 16.19 -3.19
CA ASN A 45 -8.71 16.07 -4.64
C ASN A 45 -8.71 14.59 -5.04
N HIS A 46 -9.55 14.27 -6.01
CA HIS A 46 -9.71 12.92 -6.52
C HIS A 46 -9.97 11.90 -5.40
N PRO A 47 -11.04 12.10 -4.59
CA PRO A 47 -11.30 11.23 -3.46
C PRO A 47 -11.58 9.77 -3.85
N GLU A 48 -11.90 9.52 -5.11
CA GLU A 48 -12.08 8.15 -5.62
C GLU A 48 -10.79 7.33 -5.54
N TYR A 49 -9.63 7.97 -5.38
CA TYR A 49 -8.35 7.29 -5.24
C TYR A 49 -7.87 7.21 -3.79
N ASN A 50 -8.72 7.57 -2.83
CA ASN A 50 -8.35 7.47 -1.43
C ASN A 50 -8.42 6.03 -0.97
N GLY A 51 -7.37 5.60 -0.27
CA GLY A 51 -7.24 4.23 0.19
C GLY A 51 -5.79 3.84 0.29
N VAL A 52 -5.53 2.55 0.14
CA VAL A 52 -4.20 1.98 0.28
C VAL A 52 -3.79 1.30 -1.01
N PHE A 53 -2.62 1.69 -1.51
CA PHE A 53 -2.01 1.04 -2.66
C PHE A 53 -0.99 0.03 -2.15
N VAL A 54 -1.09 -1.21 -2.61
CA VAL A 54 -0.18 -2.29 -2.24
C VAL A 54 0.90 -2.37 -3.30
N ALA A 55 2.15 -2.14 -2.90
CA ALA A 55 3.28 -2.16 -3.82
C ALA A 55 3.57 -3.60 -4.24
N THR A 56 3.68 -3.84 -5.54
CA THR A 56 3.97 -5.15 -6.07
C THR A 56 4.50 -5.04 -7.50
N GLN A 57 4.82 -6.17 -8.11
CA GLN A 57 5.29 -6.23 -9.48
C GLN A 57 4.23 -6.84 -10.40
N PRO A 58 4.22 -6.48 -11.68
CA PRO A 58 3.19 -6.97 -12.62
C PRO A 58 3.02 -8.49 -12.63
N LYS A 59 4.09 -9.23 -12.46
CA LYS A 59 4.04 -10.68 -12.48
C LYS A 59 3.22 -11.29 -11.34
N TYR A 60 2.95 -10.49 -10.29
CA TYR A 60 2.21 -10.97 -9.13
C TYR A 60 0.78 -10.45 -9.06
N TYR A 61 0.36 -9.57 -10.01
CA TYR A 61 -0.94 -8.92 -9.92
C TYR A 61 -2.09 -9.90 -9.83
N ASP A 62 -2.13 -10.88 -10.71
CA ASP A 62 -3.27 -11.79 -10.76
C ASP A 62 -3.42 -12.57 -9.47
N ALA A 63 -2.33 -13.17 -8.99
CA ALA A 63 -2.37 -13.97 -7.78
C ALA A 63 -2.71 -13.14 -6.55
N LEU A 64 -2.05 -11.98 -6.37
CA LEU A 64 -2.33 -11.11 -5.24
C LEU A 64 -3.73 -10.51 -5.30
N SER A 65 -4.16 -10.11 -6.49
CA SER A 65 -5.50 -9.54 -6.68
C SER A 65 -6.57 -10.54 -6.26
N GLN A 66 -6.40 -11.81 -6.56
CA GLN A 66 -7.34 -12.85 -6.15
C GLN A 66 -7.33 -13.08 -4.64
N GLU A 67 -6.16 -13.04 -4.02
CA GLU A 67 -6.06 -13.25 -2.58
C GLU A 67 -6.58 -12.08 -1.77
N ILE A 68 -6.29 -10.86 -2.20
CA ILE A 68 -6.67 -9.63 -1.48
C ILE A 68 -8.00 -9.08 -1.97
N HIS A 69 -8.40 -9.44 -3.18
CA HIS A 69 -9.58 -8.88 -3.88
C HIS A 69 -9.40 -7.37 -4.10
N ALA A 70 -8.24 -7.01 -4.65
CA ALA A 70 -7.87 -5.61 -4.94
C ALA A 70 -7.77 -5.41 -6.44
N SER A 71 -7.94 -4.16 -6.88
CA SER A 71 -7.85 -3.79 -8.29
C SER A 71 -6.47 -3.29 -8.66
N ASN A 72 -6.07 -3.54 -9.89
CA ASN A 72 -4.82 -3.00 -10.43
C ASN A 72 -5.01 -1.50 -10.75
N MET A 73 -4.04 -0.66 -10.37
CA MET A 73 -4.11 0.77 -10.62
C MET A 73 -2.71 1.35 -10.83
N GLU A 74 -2.58 2.24 -11.79
CA GLU A 74 -1.32 2.91 -12.04
C GLU A 74 -1.13 4.12 -11.13
N VAL A 75 0.10 4.30 -10.66
CA VAL A 75 0.50 5.44 -9.86
C VAL A 75 1.69 6.11 -10.56
N ASP A 76 1.58 7.41 -10.79
CA ASP A 76 2.64 8.19 -11.43
C ASP A 76 3.61 8.70 -10.37
N ILE A 77 4.85 8.21 -10.43
CA ILE A 77 5.91 8.62 -9.51
C ILE A 77 7.04 9.19 -10.36
N ASP A 78 7.34 10.48 -10.17
CA ASP A 78 8.41 11.18 -10.89
C ASP A 78 8.32 11.00 -12.41
N GLY A 79 7.08 11.03 -12.94
CA GLY A 79 6.84 10.90 -14.37
C GLY A 79 6.91 9.46 -14.88
N VAL A 80 7.07 8.50 -14.02
CA VAL A 80 7.11 7.08 -14.37
C VAL A 80 5.89 6.37 -13.79
N ALA A 81 5.13 5.71 -14.65
CA ALA A 81 3.94 4.98 -14.22
C ALA A 81 4.35 3.66 -13.55
N HIS A 82 3.76 3.40 -12.40
CA HIS A 82 3.95 2.16 -11.65
C HIS A 82 2.57 1.56 -11.37
N SER A 83 2.41 0.27 -11.61
CA SER A 83 1.14 -0.40 -11.37
C SER A 83 1.16 -1.10 -10.02
N TRP A 84 0.22 -0.74 -9.15
CA TRP A 84 0.07 -1.30 -7.81
C TRP A 84 -1.36 -1.80 -7.64
N LEU A 85 -1.60 -2.58 -6.61
CA LEU A 85 -2.96 -3.01 -6.28
C LEU A 85 -3.60 -1.97 -5.38
N PHE A 86 -4.85 -1.60 -5.65
CA PHE A 86 -5.55 -0.55 -4.93
C PHE A 86 -6.71 -1.11 -4.12
N ILE A 87 -6.78 -0.71 -2.85
CA ILE A 87 -7.87 -1.04 -1.95
C ILE A 87 -8.53 0.29 -1.56
N SER A 88 -9.74 0.54 -2.10
CA SER A 88 -10.44 1.78 -1.87
C SER A 88 -10.98 1.87 -0.44
N GLU A 89 -10.88 3.06 0.16
CA GLU A 89 -11.45 3.30 1.49
C GLU A 89 -12.98 3.17 1.50
N ASP A 90 -13.62 3.28 0.34
CA ASP A 90 -15.07 3.22 0.21
C ASP A 90 -15.63 1.80 0.25
N LEU A 91 -14.77 0.79 0.21
CA LEU A 91 -15.22 -0.60 0.26
C LEU A 91 -15.68 -0.98 1.65
N ASP A 92 -16.80 -1.67 1.76
CA ASP A 92 -17.33 -2.14 3.05
C ASP A 92 -16.32 -3.02 3.79
N ASP A 93 -15.52 -3.78 3.05
CA ASP A 93 -14.53 -4.70 3.60
C ASP A 93 -13.10 -4.17 3.48
N PHE A 94 -12.95 -2.84 3.46
CA PHE A 94 -11.64 -2.19 3.35
C PHE A 94 -10.64 -2.70 4.39
N GLU A 95 -11.04 -2.71 5.67
CA GLU A 95 -10.15 -3.14 6.74
C GLU A 95 -9.81 -4.63 6.64
N LYS A 96 -10.77 -5.44 6.22
CA LYS A 96 -10.55 -6.88 6.05
C LYS A 96 -9.51 -7.15 4.96
N LYS A 97 -9.60 -6.42 3.85
CA LYS A 97 -8.64 -6.55 2.76
C LYS A 97 -7.25 -6.11 3.18
N LEU A 98 -7.16 -5.02 3.94
CA LEU A 98 -5.88 -4.58 4.51
C LEU A 98 -5.29 -5.64 5.44
N LYS A 99 -6.14 -6.25 6.26
CA LYS A 99 -5.66 -7.30 7.16
C LYS A 99 -5.10 -8.47 6.36
N THR A 100 -5.76 -8.85 5.27
CA THR A 100 -5.26 -9.93 4.41
C THR A 100 -3.87 -9.61 3.88
N ALA A 101 -3.68 -8.40 3.35
CA ALA A 101 -2.38 -7.98 2.83
C ALA A 101 -1.31 -7.97 3.93
N CYS A 102 -1.66 -7.46 5.12
CA CYS A 102 -0.72 -7.43 6.23
C CYS A 102 -0.37 -8.83 6.73
N ASP A 103 -1.34 -9.74 6.76
CA ASP A 103 -1.09 -11.12 7.17
C ASP A 103 -0.15 -11.84 6.20
N LEU A 104 -0.31 -11.58 4.90
CA LEU A 104 0.60 -12.13 3.89
C LEU A 104 2.03 -11.64 4.13
N LEU A 105 2.20 -10.34 4.38
CA LEU A 105 3.51 -9.76 4.68
C LEU A 105 4.12 -10.40 5.92
N LYS A 106 3.36 -10.54 6.98
CA LYS A 106 3.86 -11.11 8.23
C LYS A 106 4.21 -12.59 8.09
N ALA A 107 3.58 -13.27 7.14
CA ALA A 107 3.89 -14.67 6.84
C ALA A 107 5.12 -14.82 5.96
N GLY A 108 5.77 -13.71 5.56
CA GLY A 108 6.97 -13.76 4.74
C GLY A 108 6.73 -13.72 3.25
N ASP A 109 5.53 -13.32 2.82
CA ASP A 109 5.20 -13.22 1.40
C ASP A 109 6.03 -12.12 0.74
N THR A 110 6.85 -12.50 -0.24
CA THR A 110 7.77 -11.57 -0.91
C THR A 110 7.16 -10.87 -2.11
N ARG A 111 5.90 -11.17 -2.45
CA ARG A 111 5.23 -10.53 -3.59
C ARG A 111 4.85 -9.08 -3.31
N ILE A 112 4.72 -8.70 -2.04
CA ILE A 112 4.38 -7.33 -1.66
C ILE A 112 5.68 -6.57 -1.38
N GLY A 113 5.81 -5.42 -2.04
CA GLY A 113 6.95 -4.55 -1.85
C GLY A 113 7.67 -4.24 -3.14
N LYS A 114 8.21 -3.03 -3.23
CA LYS A 114 9.09 -2.58 -4.30
C LYS A 114 10.30 -1.90 -3.69
N GLU A 115 11.49 -2.23 -4.21
CA GLU A 115 12.71 -1.58 -3.74
C GLU A 115 12.65 -0.08 -4.00
N VAL A 116 13.04 0.71 -3.00
CA VAL A 116 12.96 2.17 -3.07
C VAL A 116 13.73 2.71 -4.27
N GLY A 117 14.90 2.15 -4.56
CA GLY A 117 15.72 2.59 -5.67
C GLY A 117 15.19 2.26 -7.06
N LYS A 118 14.07 1.55 -7.14
CA LYS A 118 13.46 1.12 -8.42
C LYS A 118 12.10 1.73 -8.67
N ILE A 119 11.78 2.75 -7.93
CA ILE A 119 10.50 3.45 -8.07
C ILE A 119 10.67 4.68 -8.95
#